data_896be9d3d832a675528d5da4f7eac7b6
#
_entry.id   896be9d3d832a675528d5da4f7eac7b6
#
_cell.length_a   1.000
_cell.length_b   1.000
_cell.length_c   1.000
_cell.angle_alpha   90.00
_cell.angle_beta   90.00
_cell.angle_gamma   90.00
#
_symmetry.space_group_name_H-M   'P 1'
#
loop_
_entity.id
_entity.type
_entity.pdbx_description
1 polymer ?
#
loop_
_entity_poly.entity_id
_entity_poly.type
_entity_poly.pdbx_seq_one_letter_code
_entity_poly.pdbx_strand_id
1 'polypeptide(L)'
;FATKFILEYAEQFPKLRFNMLSPSDVPSFLEGKADVICLSAQAQLSNCIMLPRGRMIFVPVATPQYLKEHGPINHPDDLLHHRVFSNLYPNSFSLNSNYQLTKKGQSCSFQAIDTIRYSNVEMTRRSVLEHAGIAPCMPLFFIIDDLEAGRLVPVLGGWHRPSHQNYVVCKDDDWKIRQIRMFSNWWAQKLGDYEKECEARLIKLYGRKFFLNLIH
;
A
#
# COMPACT_ATOMS: atom_id res chain seq x y z
N PHE A 1 10.27 -5.97 -1.62
CA PHE A 1 10.82 -5.79 -0.26
C PHE A 1 10.45 -6.96 0.66
N ALA A 2 9.18 -7.37 0.75
CA ALA A 2 8.74 -8.45 1.63
C ALA A 2 9.50 -9.76 1.41
N THR A 3 9.73 -10.17 0.17
CA THR A 3 10.51 -11.37 -0.17
C THR A 3 11.91 -11.33 0.44
N LYS A 4 12.61 -10.19 0.34
CA LYS A 4 13.94 -10.04 0.93
C LYS A 4 13.92 -10.25 2.44
N PHE A 5 12.93 -9.68 3.13
CA PHE A 5 12.82 -9.82 4.58
C PHE A 5 12.46 -11.25 5.01
N ILE A 6 11.57 -11.93 4.28
CA ILE A 6 11.25 -13.33 4.58
C ILE A 6 12.48 -14.23 4.39
N LEU A 7 13.27 -14.01 3.35
CA LEU A 7 14.53 -14.75 3.15
C LEU A 7 15.51 -14.51 4.31
N GLU A 8 15.67 -13.25 4.74
CA GLU A 8 16.51 -12.90 5.90
C GLU A 8 16.06 -13.65 7.18
N TYR A 9 14.74 -13.74 7.41
CA TYR A 9 14.23 -14.48 8.57
C TYR A 9 14.39 -15.99 8.42
N ALA A 10 14.17 -16.53 7.23
CA ALA A 10 14.33 -17.95 6.96
C ALA A 10 15.78 -18.44 7.13
N GLU A 11 16.76 -17.60 6.79
CA GLU A 11 18.19 -17.90 7.05
C GLU A 11 18.49 -18.01 8.54
N GLN A 12 17.87 -17.17 9.37
CA GLN A 12 18.04 -17.22 10.83
C GLN A 12 17.33 -18.43 11.46
N PHE A 13 16.24 -18.91 10.83
CA PHE A 13 15.40 -19.99 11.35
C PHE A 13 15.16 -21.10 10.30
N PRO A 14 16.21 -21.85 9.91
CA PRO A 14 16.16 -22.78 8.77
C PRO A 14 15.20 -23.98 8.96
N LYS A 15 14.69 -24.19 10.18
CA LYS A 15 13.68 -25.23 10.46
C LYS A 15 12.25 -24.75 10.25
N LEU A 16 12.01 -23.45 10.10
CA LEU A 16 10.70 -22.90 9.81
C LEU A 16 10.37 -23.05 8.31
N ARG A 17 9.10 -23.28 8.04
CA ARG A 17 8.58 -23.29 6.67
C ARG A 17 7.59 -22.14 6.53
N PHE A 18 7.63 -21.45 5.39
CA PHE A 18 6.80 -20.30 5.11
C PHE A 18 5.91 -20.56 3.89
N ASN A 19 4.60 -20.37 4.05
CA ASN A 19 3.66 -20.30 2.95
C ASN A 19 3.21 -18.84 2.82
N MET A 20 3.60 -18.18 1.73
CA MET A 20 3.22 -16.79 1.47
C MET A 20 1.96 -16.75 0.61
N LEU A 21 0.87 -16.23 1.17
CA LEU A 21 -0.42 -16.11 0.50
C LEU A 21 -0.62 -14.68 0.00
N SER A 22 -1.10 -14.52 -1.23
CA SER A 22 -1.43 -13.24 -1.84
C SER A 22 -2.63 -13.40 -2.80
N PRO A 23 -3.66 -12.55 -2.67
CA PRO A 23 -3.83 -11.53 -1.62
C PRO A 23 -4.13 -12.17 -0.26
N SER A 24 -3.75 -11.47 0.82
CA SER A 24 -4.18 -11.83 2.17
C SER A 24 -5.57 -11.21 2.43
N ASP A 25 -6.52 -12.00 2.84
CA ASP A 25 -7.88 -11.57 3.17
C ASP A 25 -8.31 -12.05 4.56
N VAL A 26 -9.19 -11.29 5.18
CA VAL A 26 -9.67 -11.60 6.54
C VAL A 26 -10.44 -12.92 6.62
N PRO A 27 -11.34 -13.27 5.69
CA PRO A 27 -12.00 -14.56 5.70
C PRO A 27 -11.04 -15.74 5.73
N SER A 28 -10.06 -15.79 4.84
CA SER A 28 -9.04 -16.85 4.81
C SER A 28 -8.24 -16.95 6.11
N PHE A 29 -7.91 -15.81 6.72
CA PHE A 29 -7.25 -15.78 8.04
C PHE A 29 -8.15 -16.35 9.15
N LEU A 30 -9.41 -15.94 9.20
CA LEU A 30 -10.35 -16.45 10.22
C LEU A 30 -10.62 -17.95 10.06
N GLU A 31 -10.63 -18.46 8.83
CA GLU A 31 -10.73 -19.90 8.51
C GLU A 31 -9.45 -20.69 8.83
N GLY A 32 -8.37 -20.04 9.27
CA GLY A 32 -7.13 -20.72 9.65
C GLY A 32 -6.22 -21.10 8.49
N LYS A 33 -6.42 -20.50 7.32
CA LYS A 33 -5.54 -20.69 6.15
C LYS A 33 -4.23 -19.92 6.26
N ALA A 34 -4.16 -18.95 7.18
CA ALA A 34 -2.97 -18.17 7.49
C ALA A 34 -2.84 -17.96 9.00
N ASP A 35 -1.64 -18.10 9.54
CA ASP A 35 -1.33 -17.87 10.95
C ASP A 35 -1.15 -16.38 11.26
N VAL A 36 -0.61 -15.64 10.28
CA VAL A 36 -0.30 -14.21 10.40
C VAL A 36 -0.78 -13.47 9.15
N ILE A 37 -1.43 -12.34 9.36
CA ILE A 37 -1.94 -11.48 8.28
C ILE A 37 -1.51 -10.02 8.48
N CYS A 38 -1.35 -9.29 7.40
CA CYS A 38 -1.18 -7.83 7.43
C CYS A 38 -2.51 -7.14 7.10
N LEU A 39 -2.98 -6.29 7.99
CA LEU A 39 -4.26 -5.57 7.84
C LEU A 39 -4.09 -4.07 7.97
N SER A 40 -4.99 -3.33 7.35
CA SER A 40 -5.18 -1.90 7.60
C SER A 40 -6.15 -1.67 8.77
N ALA A 41 -6.06 -0.50 9.40
CA ALA A 41 -6.68 -0.13 10.67
C ALA A 41 -8.19 -0.30 10.84
N GLN A 42 -8.92 -0.58 9.78
CA GLN A 42 -10.39 -0.57 9.85
C GLN A 42 -11.02 -1.93 10.18
N ALA A 43 -10.22 -2.99 10.27
CA ALA A 43 -10.72 -4.30 10.64
C ALA A 43 -10.68 -4.47 12.17
N GLN A 44 -11.81 -4.35 12.84
CA GLN A 44 -11.94 -4.78 14.23
C GLN A 44 -12.10 -6.30 14.22
N LEU A 45 -11.06 -7.00 14.66
CA LEU A 45 -11.06 -8.45 14.81
C LEU A 45 -11.11 -8.80 16.29
N SER A 46 -12.10 -9.60 16.68
CA SER A 46 -12.18 -10.18 18.02
C SER A 46 -11.17 -11.32 18.15
N ASN A 47 -10.66 -11.54 19.35
CA ASN A 47 -9.74 -12.63 19.69
C ASN A 47 -8.46 -12.65 18.82
N CYS A 48 -7.90 -11.48 18.58
CA CYS A 48 -6.69 -11.32 17.80
C CYS A 48 -5.71 -10.35 18.47
N ILE A 49 -4.44 -10.67 18.40
CA ILE A 49 -3.33 -9.76 18.72
C ILE A 49 -3.04 -8.89 17.49
N MET A 50 -3.09 -7.58 17.66
CA MET A 50 -2.82 -6.60 16.61
C MET A 50 -1.56 -5.81 16.96
N LEU A 51 -0.48 -6.04 16.22
CA LEU A 51 0.81 -5.37 16.39
C LEU A 51 0.92 -4.22 15.38
N PRO A 52 1.02 -2.95 15.83
CA PRO A 52 1.18 -1.83 14.90
C PRO A 52 2.51 -1.97 14.14
N ARG A 53 2.47 -1.73 12.82
CA ARG A 53 3.66 -1.84 11.96
C ARG A 53 4.04 -0.56 11.22
N GLY A 54 3.27 0.50 11.36
CA GLY A 54 3.52 1.77 10.69
C GLY A 54 2.28 2.30 9.98
N ARG A 55 2.47 3.38 9.24
CA ARG A 55 1.39 4.10 8.55
C ARG A 55 1.43 3.83 7.04
N MET A 56 0.33 3.36 6.48
CA MET A 56 0.17 3.25 5.03
C MET A 56 0.00 4.65 4.43
N ILE A 57 1.00 5.09 3.69
CA ILE A 57 0.98 6.34 2.93
C ILE A 57 0.75 6.02 1.46
N PHE A 58 -0.12 6.80 0.82
CA PHE A 58 -0.42 6.64 -0.59
C PHE A 58 0.08 7.85 -1.37
N VAL A 59 0.72 7.59 -2.49
CA VAL A 59 1.19 8.62 -3.43
C VAL A 59 0.52 8.38 -4.77
N PRO A 60 -0.23 9.35 -5.31
CA PRO A 60 -0.70 9.31 -6.68
C PRO A 60 0.48 9.45 -7.64
N VAL A 61 0.60 8.57 -8.63
CA VAL A 61 1.75 8.53 -9.52
C VAL A 61 1.39 8.27 -10.97
N ALA A 62 2.24 8.81 -11.84
CA ALA A 62 2.34 8.50 -13.27
C ALA A 62 3.81 8.45 -13.68
N THR A 63 4.10 8.02 -14.91
CA THR A 63 5.44 8.15 -15.48
C THR A 63 5.63 9.53 -16.12
N PRO A 64 6.86 10.07 -16.15
CA PRO A 64 7.14 11.31 -16.89
C PRO A 64 6.77 11.25 -18.38
N GLN A 65 6.93 10.06 -18.98
CA GLN A 65 6.54 9.87 -20.40
C GLN A 65 5.04 10.01 -20.59
N TYR A 66 4.23 9.37 -19.74
CA TYR A 66 2.76 9.49 -19.79
C TYR A 66 2.33 10.96 -19.69
N LEU A 67 2.91 11.72 -18.75
CA LEU A 67 2.58 13.13 -18.56
C LEU A 67 3.01 14.01 -19.74
N LYS A 68 4.09 13.64 -20.44
CA LYS A 68 4.53 14.36 -21.66
C LYS A 68 3.52 14.19 -22.80
N GLU A 69 2.88 13.04 -22.89
CA GLU A 69 1.93 12.70 -23.96
C GLU A 69 0.50 13.18 -23.67
N HIS A 70 0.11 13.21 -22.37
CA HIS A 70 -1.29 13.47 -21.96
C HIS A 70 -1.47 14.76 -21.16
N GLY A 71 -0.39 15.47 -20.83
CA GLY A 71 -0.43 16.71 -20.06
C GLY A 71 -0.38 16.51 -18.55
N PRO A 72 -0.35 17.61 -17.77
CA PRO A 72 -0.27 17.56 -16.32
C PRO A 72 -1.61 17.17 -15.69
N ILE A 73 -1.54 16.43 -14.61
CA ILE A 73 -2.70 15.94 -13.84
C ILE A 73 -2.62 16.54 -12.44
N ASN A 74 -3.40 17.57 -12.18
CA ASN A 74 -3.31 18.39 -10.97
C ASN A 74 -4.52 18.27 -10.03
N HIS A 75 -5.67 17.83 -10.55
CA HIS A 75 -6.92 17.71 -9.82
C HIS A 75 -7.57 16.33 -10.01
N PRO A 76 -8.35 15.81 -9.03
CA PRO A 76 -9.09 14.56 -9.19
C PRO A 76 -10.01 14.51 -10.42
N ASP A 77 -10.58 15.64 -10.84
CA ASP A 77 -11.44 15.70 -12.02
C ASP A 77 -10.69 15.39 -13.33
N ASP A 78 -9.37 15.66 -13.37
CA ASP A 78 -8.56 15.32 -14.54
C ASP A 78 -8.57 13.82 -14.81
N LEU A 79 -8.78 13.00 -13.76
CA LEU A 79 -8.84 11.53 -13.85
C LEU A 79 -9.95 11.00 -14.76
N LEU A 80 -10.99 11.79 -15.03
CA LEU A 80 -12.04 11.45 -15.98
C LEU A 80 -11.53 11.25 -17.41
N HIS A 81 -10.40 11.85 -17.74
CA HIS A 81 -9.81 11.81 -19.09
C HIS A 81 -8.62 10.86 -19.20
N HIS A 82 -8.33 10.12 -18.13
CA HIS A 82 -7.15 9.25 -18.07
C HIS A 82 -7.53 7.82 -17.74
N ARG A 83 -6.74 6.85 -18.22
CA ARG A 83 -6.80 5.48 -17.74
C ARG A 83 -6.27 5.41 -16.33
N VAL A 84 -7.07 4.84 -15.42
CA VAL A 84 -6.75 4.70 -14.00
C VAL A 84 -6.52 3.25 -13.64
N PHE A 85 -5.36 2.98 -13.07
CA PHE A 85 -5.03 1.69 -12.48
C PHE A 85 -5.25 1.73 -10.97
N SER A 86 -5.93 0.71 -10.45
CA SER A 86 -6.23 0.64 -9.02
C SER A 86 -6.18 -0.79 -8.49
N ASN A 87 -6.20 -0.90 -7.16
CA ASN A 87 -6.21 -2.18 -6.50
C ASN A 87 -7.63 -2.58 -6.09
N LEU A 88 -7.96 -3.86 -6.31
CA LEU A 88 -9.13 -4.49 -5.71
C LEU A 88 -8.81 -4.80 -4.26
N TYR A 89 -9.49 -4.13 -3.34
CA TYR A 89 -9.44 -4.52 -1.93
C TYR A 89 -10.55 -5.54 -1.65
N PRO A 90 -10.32 -6.56 -0.81
CA PRO A 90 -11.25 -7.67 -0.60
C PRO A 90 -12.69 -7.27 -0.25
N ASN A 91 -12.89 -6.10 0.33
CA ASN A 91 -14.21 -5.59 0.72
C ASN A 91 -14.80 -4.54 -0.24
N SER A 92 -14.17 -4.29 -1.39
CA SER A 92 -14.60 -3.26 -2.35
C SER A 92 -14.88 -3.84 -3.73
N PHE A 93 -15.71 -4.87 -3.82
CA PHE A 93 -16.21 -5.43 -5.09
C PHE A 93 -17.24 -4.54 -5.78
N SER A 94 -17.56 -3.36 -5.22
CA SER A 94 -18.42 -2.39 -5.90
C SER A 94 -17.74 -1.92 -7.18
N LEU A 95 -18.40 -2.11 -8.31
CA LEU A 95 -18.01 -1.57 -9.61
C LEU A 95 -17.95 -0.03 -9.58
N ASN A 96 -18.65 0.58 -8.62
CA ASN A 96 -18.77 2.01 -8.39
C ASN A 96 -17.94 2.46 -7.19
N SER A 97 -16.71 1.95 -7.00
CA SER A 97 -15.86 2.46 -5.92
C SER A 97 -15.50 3.91 -6.20
N ASN A 98 -16.24 4.81 -5.55
CA ASN A 98 -15.84 6.21 -5.46
C ASN A 98 -14.53 6.26 -4.68
N TYR A 99 -13.45 6.63 -5.36
CA TYR A 99 -12.19 6.89 -4.68
C TYR A 99 -12.33 8.22 -3.95
N GLN A 100 -12.07 8.19 -2.66
CA GLN A 100 -11.98 9.41 -1.87
C GLN A 100 -10.52 9.85 -1.82
N LEU A 101 -10.26 11.04 -2.32
CA LEU A 101 -8.99 11.74 -2.18
C LEU A 101 -9.18 12.93 -1.28
N THR A 102 -8.13 13.26 -0.52
CA THR A 102 -8.12 14.39 0.39
C THR A 102 -6.95 15.31 0.10
N LYS A 103 -7.11 16.60 0.40
CA LYS A 103 -6.06 17.60 0.35
C LYS A 103 -6.39 18.73 1.31
N LYS A 104 -5.57 18.94 2.33
CA LYS A 104 -5.73 20.02 3.31
C LYS A 104 -7.14 20.12 3.91
N GLY A 105 -7.70 18.99 4.34
CA GLY A 105 -9.04 18.92 4.92
C GLY A 105 -10.20 18.96 3.92
N GLN A 106 -9.95 19.16 2.64
CA GLN A 106 -10.94 18.99 1.59
C GLN A 106 -11.01 17.52 1.19
N SER A 107 -12.19 17.06 0.78
CA SER A 107 -12.39 15.71 0.24
C SER A 107 -13.05 15.79 -1.13
N CYS A 108 -12.60 14.96 -2.05
CA CYS A 108 -13.15 14.83 -3.39
C CYS A 108 -13.35 13.35 -3.71
N SER A 109 -14.53 13.00 -4.19
CA SER A 109 -14.80 11.68 -4.75
C SER A 109 -14.77 11.79 -6.26
N PHE A 110 -14.05 10.90 -6.93
CA PHE A 110 -14.01 10.85 -8.38
C PHE A 110 -14.39 9.47 -8.91
N GLN A 111 -14.90 9.44 -10.13
CA GLN A 111 -15.10 8.23 -10.90
C GLN A 111 -14.17 8.27 -12.10
N ALA A 112 -13.42 7.20 -12.32
CA ALA A 112 -12.65 7.05 -13.53
C ALA A 112 -13.48 6.22 -14.54
N ILE A 113 -13.58 6.70 -15.78
CA ILE A 113 -14.33 6.04 -16.85
C ILE A 113 -13.53 4.82 -17.35
N ASP A 114 -12.25 4.99 -17.62
CA ASP A 114 -11.35 3.91 -18.04
C ASP A 114 -10.56 3.41 -16.84
N THR A 115 -11.00 2.30 -16.24
CA THR A 115 -10.40 1.74 -15.03
C THR A 115 -10.04 0.28 -15.22
N ILE A 116 -8.76 -0.05 -14.94
CA ILE A 116 -8.29 -1.43 -14.79
C ILE A 116 -7.93 -1.68 -13.34
N ARG A 117 -8.48 -2.75 -12.76
CA ARG A 117 -8.28 -3.10 -11.35
C ARG A 117 -7.57 -4.42 -11.20
N TYR A 118 -6.60 -4.45 -10.31
CA TYR A 118 -5.83 -5.64 -10.00
C TYR A 118 -5.98 -6.04 -8.52
N SER A 119 -6.01 -7.33 -8.26
CA SER A 119 -5.92 -7.85 -6.88
C SER A 119 -4.50 -7.77 -6.31
N ASN A 120 -3.53 -7.39 -7.12
CA ASN A 120 -2.12 -7.32 -6.76
C ASN A 120 -1.52 -5.95 -7.08
N VAL A 121 -0.98 -5.28 -6.08
CA VAL A 121 -0.37 -3.94 -6.19
C VAL A 121 0.81 -3.91 -7.17
N GLU A 122 1.58 -4.99 -7.28
CA GLU A 122 2.70 -5.06 -8.24
C GLU A 122 2.22 -5.02 -9.70
N MET A 123 1.07 -5.60 -10.00
CA MET A 123 0.47 -5.48 -11.34
C MET A 123 0.05 -4.04 -11.63
N THR A 124 -0.54 -3.34 -10.66
CA THR A 124 -0.83 -1.90 -10.77
C THR A 124 0.44 -1.11 -11.05
N ARG A 125 1.49 -1.34 -10.26
CA ARG A 125 2.80 -0.68 -10.44
C ARG A 125 3.38 -0.91 -11.84
N ARG A 126 3.41 -2.15 -12.32
CA ARG A 126 3.90 -2.50 -13.65
C ARG A 126 3.12 -1.81 -14.75
N SER A 127 1.78 -1.80 -14.65
CA SER A 127 0.93 -1.15 -15.67
C SER A 127 1.19 0.35 -15.76
N VAL A 128 1.45 1.03 -14.64
CA VAL A 128 1.86 2.44 -14.67
C VAL A 128 3.23 2.60 -15.34
N LEU A 129 4.19 1.73 -15.02
CA LEU A 129 5.55 1.78 -15.60
C LEU A 129 5.56 1.51 -17.12
N GLU A 130 4.54 0.85 -17.68
CA GLU A 130 4.33 0.69 -19.13
C GLU A 130 3.77 1.97 -19.79
N HIS A 131 3.74 3.09 -19.06
CA HIS A 131 3.25 4.39 -19.53
C HIS A 131 1.78 4.38 -19.98
N ALA A 132 0.98 3.46 -19.47
CA ALA A 132 -0.37 3.21 -19.98
C ALA A 132 -1.48 3.97 -19.22
N GLY A 133 -1.12 4.72 -18.16
CA GLY A 133 -2.08 5.44 -17.31
C GLY A 133 -1.47 5.86 -15.97
N ILE A 134 -2.34 6.11 -15.00
CA ILE A 134 -2.01 6.63 -13.68
C ILE A 134 -2.55 5.72 -12.57
N ALA A 135 -1.89 5.75 -11.41
CA ALA A 135 -2.39 5.11 -10.20
C ALA A 135 -2.56 6.16 -9.09
N PRO A 136 -3.80 6.49 -8.70
CA PRO A 136 -4.07 7.53 -7.70
C PRO A 136 -3.79 7.10 -6.26
N CYS A 137 -3.56 5.80 -6.00
CA CYS A 137 -3.49 5.25 -4.64
C CYS A 137 -2.37 4.20 -4.51
N MET A 138 -1.13 4.53 -4.91
CA MET A 138 0.00 3.59 -4.75
C MET A 138 0.60 3.67 -3.35
N PRO A 139 0.72 2.53 -2.64
CA PRO A 139 1.43 2.52 -1.36
C PRO A 139 2.90 2.90 -1.54
N LEU A 140 3.39 3.83 -0.73
CA LEU A 140 4.74 4.40 -0.82
C LEU A 140 5.84 3.33 -0.87
N PHE A 141 5.76 2.34 0.01
CA PHE A 141 6.79 1.30 0.13
C PHE A 141 6.90 0.37 -1.10
N PHE A 142 5.93 0.39 -2.03
CA PHE A 142 6.04 -0.33 -3.31
C PHE A 142 6.73 0.47 -4.40
N ILE A 143 6.77 1.80 -4.27
CA ILE A 143 7.18 2.69 -5.37
C ILE A 143 8.34 3.63 -5.02
N ILE A 144 8.86 3.59 -3.79
CA ILE A 144 9.91 4.52 -3.36
C ILE A 144 11.17 4.43 -4.24
N ASP A 145 11.55 3.22 -4.67
CA ASP A 145 12.68 3.01 -5.58
C ASP A 145 12.42 3.57 -6.98
N ASP A 146 11.16 3.59 -7.43
CA ASP A 146 10.78 4.18 -8.73
C ASP A 146 10.75 5.71 -8.66
N LEU A 147 10.31 6.26 -7.52
CA LEU A 147 10.35 7.70 -7.28
C LEU A 147 11.79 8.22 -7.25
N GLU A 148 12.70 7.51 -6.55
CA GLU A 148 14.13 7.86 -6.52
C GLU A 148 14.81 7.75 -7.88
N ALA A 149 14.44 6.74 -8.66
CA ALA A 149 14.97 6.56 -10.02
C ALA A 149 14.31 7.46 -11.06
N GLY A 150 13.33 8.28 -10.69
CA GLY A 150 12.58 9.16 -11.61
C GLY A 150 11.69 8.40 -12.60
N ARG A 151 11.47 7.09 -12.41
CA ARG A 151 10.56 6.30 -13.26
C ARG A 151 9.10 6.66 -13.01
N LEU A 152 8.78 6.99 -11.76
CA LEU A 152 7.47 7.51 -11.35
C LEU A 152 7.64 8.91 -10.75
N VAL A 153 6.63 9.74 -10.94
CA VAL A 153 6.53 11.07 -10.35
C VAL A 153 5.16 11.28 -9.72
N PRO A 154 5.07 12.05 -8.61
CA PRO A 154 3.79 12.38 -7.99
C PRO A 154 2.93 13.24 -8.91
N VAL A 155 1.62 12.97 -8.89
CA VAL A 155 0.59 13.72 -9.63
C VAL A 155 -0.51 14.22 -8.69
N LEU A 156 -1.57 14.80 -9.23
CA LEU A 156 -2.76 15.30 -8.51
C LEU A 156 -2.48 16.47 -7.56
N GLY A 157 -1.36 17.17 -7.70
CA GLY A 157 -1.13 18.44 -6.99
C GLY A 157 -1.32 18.38 -5.46
N GLY A 158 -1.05 17.24 -4.84
CA GLY A 158 -1.19 17.02 -3.40
C GLY A 158 -2.52 16.40 -2.94
N TRP A 159 -3.42 16.06 -3.86
CA TRP A 159 -4.54 15.17 -3.54
C TRP A 159 -4.03 13.74 -3.37
N HIS A 160 -4.49 13.05 -2.33
CA HIS A 160 -4.05 11.69 -2.01
C HIS A 160 -5.16 10.90 -1.30
N ARG A 161 -5.04 9.58 -1.29
CA ARG A 161 -5.87 8.74 -0.41
C ARG A 161 -5.47 8.96 1.05
N PRO A 162 -6.42 9.05 2.00
CA PRO A 162 -6.12 9.17 3.42
C PRO A 162 -5.18 8.05 3.91
N SER A 163 -4.14 8.44 4.64
CA SER A 163 -3.23 7.50 5.26
C SER A 163 -3.92 6.80 6.45
N HIS A 164 -3.50 5.57 6.75
CA HIS A 164 -4.04 4.82 7.89
C HIS A 164 -2.98 3.93 8.54
N GLN A 165 -3.21 3.59 9.80
CA GLN A 165 -2.37 2.67 10.55
C GLN A 165 -2.49 1.25 9.99
N ASN A 166 -1.38 0.53 9.91
CA ASN A 166 -1.33 -0.88 9.57
C ASN A 166 -0.93 -1.75 10.74
N TYR A 167 -1.31 -3.02 10.68
CA TYR A 167 -1.04 -4.01 11.72
C TYR A 167 -0.58 -5.32 11.12
N VAL A 168 0.27 -6.01 11.87
CA VAL A 168 0.47 -7.45 11.77
C VAL A 168 -0.45 -8.10 12.79
N VAL A 169 -1.22 -9.09 12.37
CA VAL A 169 -2.27 -9.69 13.19
C VAL A 169 -2.11 -11.20 13.21
N CYS A 170 -2.26 -11.80 14.39
CA CYS A 170 -2.41 -13.25 14.58
C CYS A 170 -3.55 -13.51 15.59
N LYS A 171 -4.05 -14.75 15.65
CA LYS A 171 -5.09 -15.13 16.63
C LYS A 171 -4.50 -15.19 18.04
N ASP A 172 -5.31 -14.92 19.06
CA ASP A 172 -4.89 -15.01 20.48
C ASP A 172 -4.37 -16.41 20.83
N ASP A 173 -5.02 -17.45 20.31
CA ASP A 173 -4.60 -18.82 20.55
C ASP A 173 -3.26 -19.13 19.88
N ASP A 174 -3.04 -18.65 18.66
CA ASP A 174 -1.79 -18.82 17.94
C ASP A 174 -0.64 -18.04 18.56
N TRP A 175 -0.92 -16.95 19.30
CA TRP A 175 0.07 -16.18 20.04
C TRP A 175 0.82 -16.99 21.10
N LYS A 176 0.20 -18.06 21.64
CA LYS A 176 0.82 -19.00 22.57
C LYS A 176 1.93 -19.81 21.90
N ILE A 177 1.87 -19.96 20.57
CA ILE A 177 2.89 -20.65 19.77
C ILE A 177 4.10 -19.74 19.61
N ARG A 178 5.22 -20.15 20.19
CA ARG A 178 6.46 -19.34 20.25
C ARG A 178 6.89 -18.83 18.87
N GLN A 179 6.85 -19.68 17.84
CA GLN A 179 7.28 -19.35 16.49
C GLN A 179 6.42 -18.25 15.86
N ILE A 180 5.09 -18.34 16.00
CA ILE A 180 4.14 -17.34 15.48
C ILE A 180 4.35 -16.02 16.21
N ARG A 181 4.47 -16.02 17.53
CA ARG A 181 4.72 -14.80 18.31
C ARG A 181 6.05 -14.14 17.94
N MET A 182 7.13 -14.90 17.82
CA MET A 182 8.44 -14.38 17.45
C MET A 182 8.41 -13.76 16.04
N PHE A 183 7.83 -14.49 15.08
CA PHE A 183 7.70 -14.01 13.71
C PHE A 183 6.83 -12.76 13.64
N SER A 184 5.66 -12.74 14.28
CA SER A 184 4.74 -11.59 14.26
C SER A 184 5.38 -10.33 14.81
N ASN A 185 6.09 -10.42 15.94
CA ASN A 185 6.82 -9.27 16.50
C ASN A 185 7.93 -8.77 15.57
N TRP A 186 8.75 -9.69 15.09
CA TRP A 186 9.83 -9.35 14.16
C TRP A 186 9.28 -8.74 12.86
N TRP A 187 8.21 -9.33 12.31
CA TRP A 187 7.59 -8.87 11.08
C TRP A 187 7.00 -7.47 11.21
N ALA A 188 6.29 -7.21 12.31
CA ALA A 188 5.75 -5.88 12.61
C ALA A 188 6.87 -4.82 12.74
N GLN A 189 7.95 -5.14 13.46
CA GLN A 189 9.11 -4.27 13.61
C GLN A 189 9.79 -4.01 12.26
N LYS A 190 10.10 -5.07 11.50
CA LYS A 190 10.80 -4.98 10.23
C LYS A 190 10.04 -4.15 9.19
N LEU A 191 8.73 -4.37 9.09
CA LEU A 191 7.87 -3.59 8.21
C LEU A 191 7.74 -2.14 8.67
N GLY A 192 7.60 -1.90 9.97
CA GLY A 192 7.53 -0.55 10.52
C GLY A 192 8.81 0.27 10.29
N ASP A 193 9.96 -0.37 10.42
CA ASP A 193 11.26 0.29 10.17
C ASP A 193 11.43 0.61 8.68
N TYR A 194 11.02 -0.32 7.80
CA TYR A 194 11.04 -0.06 6.37
C TYR A 194 10.07 1.05 5.93
N GLU A 195 8.88 1.12 6.51
CA GLU A 195 7.94 2.22 6.25
C GLU A 195 8.53 3.57 6.67
N LYS A 196 9.19 3.66 7.84
CA LYS A 196 9.90 4.87 8.28
C LYS A 196 11.07 5.24 7.36
N GLU A 197 11.82 4.24 6.87
CA GLU A 197 12.87 4.47 5.88
C GLU A 197 12.28 5.06 4.60
N CYS A 198 11.19 4.51 4.08
CA CYS A 198 10.51 5.03 2.89
C CYS A 198 10.01 6.48 3.10
N GLU A 199 9.49 6.80 4.28
CA GLU A 199 9.10 8.18 4.64
C GLU A 199 10.30 9.13 4.60
N ALA A 200 11.42 8.73 5.20
CA ALA A 200 12.64 9.55 5.21
C ALA A 200 13.18 9.77 3.78
N ARG A 201 13.15 8.73 2.94
CA ARG A 201 13.54 8.82 1.52
C ARG A 201 12.60 9.75 0.74
N LEU A 202 11.28 9.67 0.96
CA LEU A 202 10.30 10.56 0.33
C LEU A 202 10.53 12.02 0.74
N ILE A 203 10.81 12.28 2.03
CA ILE A 203 11.13 13.62 2.54
C ILE A 203 12.40 14.17 1.88
N LYS A 204 13.41 13.32 1.68
CA LYS A 204 14.65 13.70 1.00
C LYS A 204 14.40 14.11 -0.46
N LEU A 205 13.50 13.41 -1.17
CA LEU A 205 13.19 13.66 -2.58
C LEU A 205 12.33 14.91 -2.79
N TYR A 206 11.27 15.06 -2.02
CA TYR A 206 10.20 16.05 -2.27
C TYR A 206 10.04 17.08 -1.14
N GLY A 207 10.79 16.95 -0.07
CA GLY A 207 10.76 17.84 1.09
C GLY A 207 9.66 17.50 2.11
N ARG A 208 9.88 17.97 3.35
CA ARG A 208 8.97 17.71 4.48
C ARG A 208 7.54 18.24 4.25
N LYS A 209 7.40 19.35 3.56
CA LYS A 209 6.08 19.95 3.27
C LYS A 209 5.23 19.03 2.38
N PHE A 210 5.84 18.40 1.38
CA PHE A 210 5.16 17.43 0.53
C PHE A 210 4.69 16.23 1.35
N PHE A 211 5.58 15.66 2.17
CA PHE A 211 5.24 14.53 3.06
C PHE A 211 4.08 14.86 4.00
N LEU A 212 4.13 16.02 4.68
CA LEU A 212 3.07 16.43 5.61
C LEU A 212 1.71 16.56 4.91
N ASN A 213 1.68 16.98 3.65
CA ASN A 213 0.43 17.02 2.88
C ASN A 213 -0.16 15.65 2.59
N LEU A 214 0.61 14.56 2.64
CA LEU A 214 0.14 13.18 2.41
C LEU A 214 -0.39 12.49 3.68
N ILE A 215 -0.21 13.09 4.85
CA ILE A 215 -0.60 12.49 6.13
C ILE A 215 -1.64 13.30 6.91
N HIS A 216 -1.96 14.50 6.43
CA HIS A 216 -2.98 15.43 6.93
C HIS A 216 -3.99 15.79 5.83
#